data_becec47c02f974f88ff04ceb55f24abe
#
_entry.id   becec47c02f974f88ff04ceb55f24abe
#
_cell.length_a   1.000
_cell.length_b   1.000
_cell.length_c   1.000
_cell.angle_alpha   90.00
_cell.angle_beta   90.00
_cell.angle_gamma   90.00
#
_symmetry.space_group_name_H-M   'P 1'
#
loop_
_entity.id
_entity.type
_entity.pdbx_description
1 polymer ?
#
loop_
_entity_poly.entity_id
_entity_poly.type
_entity_poly.pdbx_seq_one_letter_code
_entity_poly.pdbx_strand_id
1 'polypeptide(L)'
;MIHEYQLRILPEQAASEQSLKQYISREKGLDVRSINAIRILKRSIDARQRTIYVNLTIRVFVNETPSEEEFERTNYPNVEGRPAVIVVGAGPGGLFAALKLIELGLRPIVVERGKNVRERKEDLARISREHKVDAESNYSFGEGGAGAYSDGKLYTRSKKRGSVEKILNVFCQHGASPTILSDAHPHIGTDKLPRVIENMRNTILACGGEVHFQTRMEVILIEGQKVKGIETNTGKTFLGPVILATGHSARDVYRWLYAHGVQLETKGIAIGVRLEHPSMLIDQIQYHNKNGRGKYLPAAEYSFVQQVDGRGVYSFCMCPGGFVVPAASGPHQLVVNGMSPSNRGTKWSNSGMVVETRPEDLLLPEMQLQAEPFPGSNESLTEELILRDGKQPEGTIHTLAMMRFQEKLEQICWQQGNMRQTAPSQRMVDFTRKKLSYDLPATSYSPGLVSSPLHFWMPSFLSERLSKGFQLFGKSSRGFLTNEAVMIAVETRTSSPVRIVRDKDTLQHLTVEGLFPCGEGAGYAGGIVSAGIDGERCAEAVAHYLNH
;
A
#
# COMPACT_ATOMS: atom_id res chain seq x y z
N MET A 1 -14.86 -34.82 -19.95
CA MET A 1 -13.95 -34.14 -20.89
C MET A 1 -13.72 -32.72 -20.47
N ILE A 2 -12.46 -32.26 -20.55
CA ILE A 2 -12.05 -30.90 -20.17
C ILE A 2 -11.65 -30.16 -21.45
N HIS A 3 -12.20 -28.96 -21.64
CA HIS A 3 -11.87 -28.08 -22.76
C HIS A 3 -11.39 -26.72 -22.25
N GLU A 4 -10.37 -26.15 -22.90
CA GLU A 4 -9.93 -24.78 -22.63
C GLU A 4 -10.27 -23.87 -23.81
N TYR A 5 -10.84 -22.69 -23.49
CA TYR A 5 -11.22 -21.70 -24.49
C TYR A 5 -10.69 -20.32 -24.12
N GLN A 6 -10.26 -19.58 -25.14
CA GLN A 6 -10.02 -18.15 -25.06
C GLN A 6 -11.21 -17.43 -25.69
N LEU A 7 -11.82 -16.53 -24.94
CA LEU A 7 -13.02 -15.83 -25.34
C LEU A 7 -12.81 -14.30 -25.26
N ARG A 8 -13.43 -13.60 -26.20
CA ARG A 8 -13.58 -12.14 -26.16
C ARG A 8 -15.07 -11.84 -26.35
N ILE A 9 -15.75 -11.57 -25.25
CA ILE A 9 -17.22 -11.53 -25.16
C ILE A 9 -17.72 -10.23 -24.52
N LEU A 10 -19.00 -9.96 -24.69
CA LEU A 10 -19.64 -8.79 -24.09
C LEU A 10 -19.76 -8.94 -22.55
N PRO A 11 -19.76 -7.83 -21.79
CA PRO A 11 -19.86 -7.90 -20.32
C PRO A 11 -21.07 -8.68 -19.80
N GLU A 12 -22.23 -8.57 -20.44
CA GLU A 12 -23.43 -9.34 -20.05
C GLU A 12 -23.26 -10.85 -20.21
N GLN A 13 -22.48 -11.28 -21.20
CA GLN A 13 -22.20 -12.71 -21.44
C GLN A 13 -21.23 -13.30 -20.42
N ALA A 14 -20.37 -12.43 -19.85
CA ALA A 14 -19.41 -12.79 -18.81
C ALA A 14 -19.94 -12.55 -17.38
N ALA A 15 -21.17 -12.09 -17.21
CA ALA A 15 -21.70 -11.58 -15.95
C ALA A 15 -21.96 -12.67 -14.89
N SER A 16 -22.25 -13.90 -15.32
CA SER A 16 -22.52 -15.04 -14.44
C SER A 16 -22.06 -16.34 -15.08
N GLU A 17 -21.86 -17.37 -14.26
CA GLU A 17 -21.56 -18.71 -14.75
C GLU A 17 -22.67 -19.22 -15.70
N GLN A 18 -23.93 -18.93 -15.38
CA GLN A 18 -25.06 -19.31 -16.22
C GLN A 18 -25.03 -18.62 -17.59
N SER A 19 -24.77 -17.31 -17.63
CA SER A 19 -24.64 -16.56 -18.90
C SER A 19 -23.51 -17.12 -19.75
N LEU A 20 -22.40 -17.44 -19.09
CA LEU A 20 -21.22 -18.00 -19.74
C LEU A 20 -21.46 -19.41 -20.25
N LYS A 21 -22.15 -20.28 -19.50
CA LYS A 21 -22.59 -21.64 -19.96
C LYS A 21 -23.47 -21.54 -21.19
N GLN A 22 -24.45 -20.64 -21.21
CA GLN A 22 -25.31 -20.41 -22.35
C GLN A 22 -24.55 -19.94 -23.59
N TYR A 23 -23.59 -18.99 -23.39
CA TYR A 23 -22.75 -18.51 -24.47
C TYR A 23 -21.92 -19.66 -25.08
N ILE A 24 -21.24 -20.44 -24.23
CA ILE A 24 -20.39 -21.57 -24.68
C ILE A 24 -21.22 -22.65 -25.37
N SER A 25 -22.37 -23.00 -24.81
CA SER A 25 -23.30 -23.98 -25.42
C SER A 25 -23.63 -23.58 -26.86
N ARG A 26 -24.00 -22.32 -27.08
CA ARG A 26 -24.35 -21.82 -28.41
C ARG A 26 -23.16 -21.76 -29.36
N GLU A 27 -22.02 -21.23 -28.91
CA GLU A 27 -20.86 -20.99 -29.77
C GLU A 27 -20.03 -22.24 -30.05
N LYS A 28 -20.06 -23.22 -29.15
CA LYS A 28 -19.26 -24.46 -29.25
C LYS A 28 -20.10 -25.71 -29.53
N GLY A 29 -21.42 -25.56 -29.62
CA GLY A 29 -22.33 -26.68 -29.93
C GLY A 29 -22.41 -27.71 -28.79
N LEU A 30 -22.16 -27.33 -27.55
CA LEU A 30 -22.23 -28.21 -26.39
C LEU A 30 -23.64 -28.17 -25.77
N ASP A 31 -24.14 -29.31 -25.31
CA ASP A 31 -25.39 -29.30 -24.52
C ASP A 31 -25.12 -28.59 -23.20
N VAL A 32 -25.87 -27.54 -22.90
CA VAL A 32 -25.72 -26.74 -21.67
C VAL A 32 -25.82 -27.60 -20.40
N ARG A 33 -26.61 -28.69 -20.44
CA ARG A 33 -26.76 -29.62 -19.31
C ARG A 33 -25.52 -30.48 -19.08
N SER A 34 -24.72 -30.69 -20.13
CA SER A 34 -23.46 -31.44 -20.02
C SER A 34 -22.31 -30.60 -19.42
N ILE A 35 -22.46 -29.27 -19.36
CA ILE A 35 -21.47 -28.37 -18.79
C ILE A 35 -21.65 -28.34 -17.27
N ASN A 36 -20.89 -29.16 -16.53
CA ASN A 36 -20.99 -29.27 -15.08
C ASN A 36 -20.43 -28.02 -14.38
N ALA A 37 -19.25 -27.55 -14.82
CA ALA A 37 -18.58 -26.39 -14.23
C ALA A 37 -17.76 -25.63 -15.25
N ILE A 38 -17.52 -24.35 -14.96
CA ILE A 38 -16.57 -23.50 -15.69
C ILE A 38 -15.61 -22.88 -14.67
N ARG A 39 -14.30 -23.05 -14.90
CA ARG A 39 -13.26 -22.39 -14.12
C ARG A 39 -12.67 -21.27 -14.96
N ILE A 40 -12.69 -20.05 -14.45
CA ILE A 40 -12.03 -18.90 -15.08
C ILE A 40 -10.56 -18.94 -14.70
N LEU A 41 -9.68 -19.07 -15.69
CA LEU A 41 -8.22 -19.09 -15.51
C LEU A 41 -7.59 -17.71 -15.67
N LYS A 42 -8.18 -16.85 -16.53
CA LYS A 42 -7.78 -15.45 -16.71
C LYS A 42 -8.99 -14.60 -17.06
N ARG A 43 -9.03 -13.40 -16.50
CA ARG A 43 -10.07 -12.39 -16.78
C ARG A 43 -9.45 -11.01 -16.89
N SER A 44 -9.81 -10.28 -17.94
CA SER A 44 -9.46 -8.87 -18.10
C SER A 44 -10.54 -8.10 -18.85
N ILE A 45 -10.60 -6.79 -18.66
CA ILE A 45 -11.53 -5.91 -19.36
C ILE A 45 -10.76 -5.13 -20.42
N ASP A 46 -11.25 -5.15 -21.66
CA ASP A 46 -10.73 -4.36 -22.77
C ASP A 46 -11.66 -3.18 -23.06
N ALA A 47 -11.33 -2.02 -22.50
CA ALA A 47 -12.07 -0.76 -22.65
C ALA A 47 -11.37 0.26 -23.57
N ARG A 48 -10.45 -0.19 -24.42
CA ARG A 48 -9.72 0.71 -25.35
C ARG A 48 -10.58 1.23 -26.49
N GLN A 49 -11.68 0.59 -26.79
CA GLN A 49 -12.61 0.95 -27.83
C GLN A 49 -14.00 1.27 -27.26
N ARG A 50 -14.87 1.85 -28.08
CA ARG A 50 -16.25 2.20 -27.69
C ARG A 50 -17.04 0.96 -27.22
N THR A 51 -16.86 -0.17 -27.90
CA THR A 51 -17.43 -1.45 -27.45
C THR A 51 -16.47 -2.11 -26.48
N ILE A 52 -16.94 -2.38 -25.26
CA ILE A 52 -16.17 -2.98 -24.19
C ILE A 52 -16.29 -4.48 -24.24
N TYR A 53 -15.17 -5.18 -24.11
CA TYR A 53 -15.12 -6.62 -24.08
C TYR A 53 -14.50 -7.14 -22.80
N VAL A 54 -14.91 -8.34 -22.41
CA VAL A 54 -14.27 -9.14 -21.38
C VAL A 54 -13.48 -10.24 -22.06
N ASN A 55 -12.16 -10.26 -21.85
CA ASN A 55 -11.30 -11.34 -22.31
C ASN A 55 -11.21 -12.38 -21.20
N LEU A 56 -11.51 -13.63 -21.53
CA LEU A 56 -11.47 -14.78 -20.62
C LEU A 56 -10.60 -15.89 -21.19
N THR A 57 -9.83 -16.54 -20.33
CA THR A 57 -9.36 -17.91 -20.54
C THR A 57 -10.10 -18.79 -19.56
N ILE A 58 -10.80 -19.80 -20.05
CA ILE A 58 -11.67 -20.64 -19.23
C ILE A 58 -11.38 -22.12 -19.46
N ARG A 59 -11.63 -22.91 -18.43
CA ARG A 59 -11.67 -24.38 -18.48
C ARG A 59 -13.09 -24.84 -18.24
N VAL A 60 -13.62 -25.62 -19.18
CA VAL A 60 -15.02 -26.13 -19.21
C VAL A 60 -14.98 -27.61 -18.92
N PHE A 61 -15.74 -28.05 -17.92
CA PHE A 61 -15.89 -29.44 -17.51
C PHE A 61 -17.19 -30.01 -18.07
N VAL A 62 -17.09 -30.90 -19.07
CA VAL A 62 -18.23 -31.51 -19.77
C VAL A 62 -18.38 -32.94 -19.27
N ASN A 63 -19.55 -33.26 -18.67
CA ASN A 63 -19.85 -34.55 -18.02
C ASN A 63 -18.78 -34.98 -16.99
N GLU A 64 -18.13 -34.01 -16.37
CA GLU A 64 -17.05 -34.20 -15.43
C GLU A 64 -17.10 -33.10 -14.36
N THR A 65 -16.83 -33.43 -13.12
CA THR A 65 -16.74 -32.47 -12.01
C THR A 65 -15.29 -32.17 -11.74
N PRO A 66 -14.92 -30.90 -11.47
CA PRO A 66 -13.55 -30.57 -11.06
C PRO A 66 -13.13 -31.39 -9.85
N SER A 67 -12.00 -32.10 -9.96
CA SER A 67 -11.43 -32.92 -8.87
C SER A 67 -10.45 -32.14 -8.01
N GLU A 68 -9.94 -31.02 -8.53
CA GLU A 68 -8.92 -30.20 -7.87
C GLU A 68 -9.55 -29.00 -7.15
N GLU A 69 -8.98 -28.63 -6.02
CA GLU A 69 -9.29 -27.34 -5.39
C GLU A 69 -8.95 -26.17 -6.35
N GLU A 70 -9.61 -25.02 -6.12
CA GLU A 70 -9.38 -23.84 -6.96
C GLU A 70 -8.05 -23.14 -6.67
N PHE A 71 -7.39 -23.50 -5.57
CA PHE A 71 -6.10 -22.94 -5.14
C PHE A 71 -5.21 -24.00 -4.50
N GLU A 72 -3.90 -23.78 -4.54
CA GLU A 72 -2.91 -24.65 -3.92
C GLU A 72 -2.79 -24.36 -2.42
N ARG A 73 -2.78 -25.41 -1.60
CA ARG A 73 -2.59 -25.29 -0.15
C ARG A 73 -1.12 -25.42 0.24
N THR A 74 -0.70 -24.56 1.15
CA THR A 74 0.58 -24.69 1.85
C THR A 74 0.38 -25.48 3.13
N ASN A 75 1.28 -26.43 3.41
CA ASN A 75 1.28 -27.18 4.66
C ASN A 75 2.06 -26.41 5.73
N TYR A 76 1.46 -26.24 6.90
CA TYR A 76 2.06 -25.56 8.04
C TYR A 76 2.21 -26.56 9.21
N PRO A 77 3.43 -27.11 9.44
CA PRO A 77 3.66 -28.04 10.55
C PRO A 77 3.63 -27.35 11.92
N ASN A 78 3.48 -28.12 12.98
CA ASN A 78 3.67 -27.60 14.33
C ASN A 78 5.16 -27.29 14.58
N VAL A 79 5.43 -26.09 15.07
CA VAL A 79 6.79 -25.57 15.34
C VAL A 79 7.03 -25.25 16.82
N GLU A 80 6.17 -25.72 17.72
CA GLU A 80 6.39 -25.60 19.15
C GLU A 80 7.74 -26.20 19.54
N GLY A 81 8.53 -25.48 20.35
CA GLY A 81 9.87 -25.89 20.76
C GLY A 81 10.96 -25.82 19.69
N ARG A 82 10.64 -25.40 18.46
CA ARG A 82 11.63 -25.17 17.39
C ARG A 82 12.43 -23.87 17.60
N PRO A 83 13.58 -23.70 16.94
CA PRO A 83 14.36 -22.46 17.02
C PRO A 83 13.49 -21.24 16.70
N ALA A 84 13.60 -20.21 17.55
CA ALA A 84 12.80 -19.00 17.43
C ALA A 84 13.44 -17.99 16.47
N VAL A 85 12.60 -17.31 15.70
CA VAL A 85 12.94 -16.16 14.86
C VAL A 85 11.99 -15.01 15.20
N ILE A 86 12.54 -13.85 15.47
CA ILE A 86 11.78 -12.66 15.83
C ILE A 86 11.35 -11.96 14.55
N VAL A 87 10.06 -11.65 14.44
CA VAL A 87 9.48 -10.88 13.34
C VAL A 87 8.91 -9.59 13.91
N VAL A 88 9.52 -8.47 13.59
CA VAL A 88 9.07 -7.15 14.06
C VAL A 88 8.14 -6.53 13.03
N GLY A 89 6.87 -6.44 13.39
CA GLY A 89 5.77 -5.94 12.56
C GLY A 89 4.87 -7.05 12.01
N ALA A 90 3.56 -6.89 12.18
CA ALA A 90 2.52 -7.80 11.68
C ALA A 90 1.84 -7.28 10.40
N GLY A 91 2.57 -6.50 9.57
CA GLY A 91 2.15 -6.14 8.21
C GLY A 91 2.34 -7.29 7.22
N PRO A 92 2.09 -7.08 5.91
CA PRO A 92 2.20 -8.15 4.92
C PRO A 92 3.57 -8.83 4.92
N GLY A 93 4.66 -8.08 5.00
CA GLY A 93 6.00 -8.65 5.06
C GLY A 93 6.19 -9.57 6.27
N GLY A 94 5.77 -9.12 7.46
CA GLY A 94 5.92 -9.90 8.70
C GLY A 94 5.02 -11.13 8.75
N LEU A 95 3.76 -11.03 8.34
CA LEU A 95 2.83 -12.16 8.35
C LEU A 95 3.26 -13.26 7.37
N PHE A 96 3.67 -12.90 6.15
CA PHE A 96 4.19 -13.89 5.20
C PHE A 96 5.53 -14.46 5.62
N ALA A 97 6.40 -13.66 6.26
CA ALA A 97 7.63 -14.17 6.86
C ALA A 97 7.31 -15.20 7.95
N ALA A 98 6.36 -14.91 8.84
CA ALA A 98 5.97 -15.81 9.92
C ALA A 98 5.40 -17.14 9.40
N LEU A 99 4.49 -17.08 8.41
CA LEU A 99 3.95 -18.29 7.78
C LEU A 99 5.04 -19.11 7.07
N LYS A 100 5.97 -18.44 6.38
CA LYS A 100 7.08 -19.11 5.71
C LYS A 100 8.07 -19.73 6.70
N LEU A 101 8.34 -19.10 7.83
CA LEU A 101 9.15 -19.68 8.90
C LEU A 101 8.53 -21.00 9.42
N ILE A 102 7.20 -21.03 9.60
CA ILE A 102 6.48 -22.25 10.00
C ILE A 102 6.65 -23.33 8.93
N GLU A 103 6.46 -23.00 7.67
CA GLU A 103 6.68 -23.92 6.53
C GLU A 103 8.09 -24.54 6.57
N LEU A 104 9.08 -23.76 6.99
CA LEU A 104 10.48 -24.17 7.13
C LEU A 104 10.83 -24.84 8.47
N GLY A 105 9.85 -25.05 9.35
CA GLY A 105 10.06 -25.71 10.65
C GLY A 105 10.69 -24.80 11.71
N LEU A 106 10.59 -23.48 11.57
CA LEU A 106 11.07 -22.49 12.52
C LEU A 106 9.89 -21.80 13.23
N ARG A 107 10.08 -21.43 14.50
CA ARG A 107 9.04 -20.81 15.33
C ARG A 107 9.08 -19.28 15.21
N PRO A 108 8.09 -18.64 14.59
CA PRO A 108 8.02 -17.19 14.56
C PRO A 108 7.54 -16.63 15.90
N ILE A 109 8.17 -15.55 16.35
CA ILE A 109 7.70 -14.69 17.44
C ILE A 109 7.44 -13.32 16.80
N VAL A 110 6.17 -13.02 16.53
CA VAL A 110 5.76 -11.77 15.93
C VAL A 110 5.46 -10.75 17.01
N VAL A 111 6.09 -9.57 16.93
CA VAL A 111 5.78 -8.43 17.79
C VAL A 111 5.18 -7.32 16.95
N GLU A 112 4.02 -6.79 17.38
CA GLU A 112 3.30 -5.70 16.72
C GLU A 112 3.01 -4.59 17.72
N ARG A 113 3.39 -3.35 17.36
CA ARG A 113 3.22 -2.19 18.24
C ARG A 113 1.75 -1.83 18.45
N GLY A 114 0.91 -2.02 17.43
CA GLY A 114 -0.50 -1.71 17.47
C GLY A 114 -1.37 -2.86 17.95
N LYS A 115 -2.67 -2.66 17.82
CA LYS A 115 -3.70 -3.62 18.22
C LYS A 115 -3.99 -4.63 17.12
N ASN A 116 -4.72 -5.70 17.47
CA ASN A 116 -5.23 -6.63 16.47
C ASN A 116 -6.22 -5.94 15.52
N VAL A 117 -6.48 -6.56 14.40
CA VAL A 117 -7.24 -5.96 13.30
C VAL A 117 -8.67 -5.57 13.68
N ARG A 118 -9.28 -6.19 14.68
CA ARG A 118 -10.63 -5.84 15.14
C ARG A 118 -10.63 -4.62 16.07
N GLU A 119 -9.78 -4.64 17.09
CA GLU A 119 -9.66 -3.55 18.07
C GLU A 119 -9.17 -2.26 17.43
N ARG A 120 -8.28 -2.36 16.43
CA ARG A 120 -7.77 -1.24 15.64
C ARG A 120 -8.87 -0.42 14.96
N LYS A 121 -10.03 -1.00 14.63
CA LYS A 121 -11.16 -0.28 14.00
C LYS A 121 -11.65 0.91 14.82
N GLU A 122 -11.64 0.79 16.14
CA GLU A 122 -12.07 1.87 17.02
C GLU A 122 -11.10 3.05 16.96
N ASP A 123 -9.80 2.78 16.98
CA ASP A 123 -8.78 3.83 16.86
C ASP A 123 -8.90 4.56 15.53
N LEU A 124 -9.15 3.84 14.43
CA LEU A 124 -9.40 4.45 13.12
C LEU A 124 -10.67 5.31 13.10
N ALA A 125 -11.75 4.87 13.75
CA ALA A 125 -12.99 5.63 13.85
C ALA A 125 -12.80 6.93 14.66
N ARG A 126 -11.96 6.92 15.71
CA ARG A 126 -11.63 8.09 16.52
C ARG A 126 -10.88 9.16 15.74
N ILE A 127 -10.01 8.77 14.80
CA ILE A 127 -9.33 9.74 13.92
C ILE A 127 -10.38 10.56 13.16
N SER A 128 -11.40 9.90 12.60
CA SER A 128 -12.43 10.56 11.82
C SER A 128 -13.43 11.35 12.66
N ARG A 129 -13.79 10.86 13.85
CA ARG A 129 -14.84 11.48 14.69
C ARG A 129 -14.31 12.53 15.65
N GLU A 130 -13.15 12.25 16.24
CA GLU A 130 -12.56 13.05 17.32
C GLU A 130 -11.31 13.79 16.89
N HIS A 131 -10.80 13.56 15.68
CA HIS A 131 -9.51 14.07 15.17
C HIS A 131 -8.30 13.66 16.04
N LYS A 132 -8.40 12.53 16.75
CA LYS A 132 -7.35 12.01 17.61
C LYS A 132 -6.67 10.83 16.96
N VAL A 133 -5.35 10.92 16.82
CA VAL A 133 -4.50 9.85 16.29
C VAL A 133 -3.81 9.15 17.46
N ASP A 134 -4.02 7.84 17.59
CA ASP A 134 -3.21 7.01 18.46
C ASP A 134 -1.88 6.70 17.75
N ALA A 135 -0.76 7.08 18.36
CA ALA A 135 0.56 6.91 17.76
C ALA A 135 1.01 5.44 17.64
N GLU A 136 0.38 4.54 18.38
CA GLU A 136 0.71 3.11 18.37
C GLU A 136 -0.31 2.27 17.58
N SER A 137 -1.54 2.80 17.34
CA SER A 137 -2.61 2.07 16.64
C SER A 137 -3.39 2.99 15.72
N ASN A 138 -3.17 2.89 14.40
CA ASN A 138 -3.70 3.79 13.39
C ASN A 138 -3.75 3.11 12.01
N TYR A 139 -3.84 3.87 10.91
CA TYR A 139 -3.82 3.29 9.55
C TYR A 139 -2.49 2.64 9.15
N SER A 140 -1.38 3.01 9.79
CA SER A 140 -0.05 2.46 9.52
C SER A 140 0.32 1.33 10.46
N PHE A 141 -0.06 1.43 11.74
CA PHE A 141 0.32 0.50 12.81
C PHE A 141 -0.85 -0.32 13.28
N GLY A 142 -0.56 -1.58 13.62
CA GLY A 142 -1.50 -2.61 13.99
C GLY A 142 -1.49 -3.77 13.01
N GLU A 143 -2.15 -4.86 13.38
CA GLU A 143 -2.21 -6.09 12.61
C GLU A 143 -2.63 -5.87 11.15
N GLY A 144 -1.89 -6.44 10.22
CA GLY A 144 -2.05 -6.26 8.77
C GLY A 144 -1.40 -5.00 8.21
N GLY A 145 -0.83 -4.13 9.08
CA GLY A 145 -0.16 -2.89 8.69
C GLY A 145 -1.05 -1.93 7.92
N ALA A 146 -0.47 -1.08 7.07
CA ALA A 146 -1.20 -0.16 6.20
C ALA A 146 -2.06 -0.89 5.14
N GLY A 147 -1.73 -2.14 4.82
CA GLY A 147 -2.47 -2.96 3.87
C GLY A 147 -3.87 -3.36 4.34
N ALA A 148 -4.08 -3.57 5.64
CA ALA A 148 -5.33 -4.10 6.20
C ALA A 148 -6.56 -3.26 5.85
N TYR A 149 -6.40 -1.95 5.82
CA TYR A 149 -7.44 -0.96 5.53
C TYR A 149 -7.10 -0.15 4.28
N SER A 150 -6.88 -0.87 3.17
CA SER A 150 -6.60 -0.32 1.84
C SER A 150 -7.59 -0.90 0.81
N ASP A 151 -7.41 -0.60 -0.48
CA ASP A 151 -8.11 -1.32 -1.56
C ASP A 151 -7.74 -2.82 -1.59
N GLY A 152 -6.65 -3.20 -0.95
CA GLY A 152 -6.18 -4.57 -0.95
C GLY A 152 -5.73 -5.04 -2.33
N LYS A 153 -5.08 -4.16 -3.11
CA LYS A 153 -4.53 -4.50 -4.43
C LYS A 153 -3.45 -5.55 -4.32
N LEU A 154 -3.56 -6.57 -5.16
CA LEU A 154 -2.66 -7.71 -5.21
C LEU A 154 -1.85 -7.76 -6.52
N TYR A 155 -1.91 -6.70 -7.31
CA TYR A 155 -1.12 -6.57 -8.53
C TYR A 155 0.30 -6.08 -8.22
N THR A 156 1.30 -6.71 -8.83
CA THR A 156 2.70 -6.25 -8.81
C THR A 156 3.31 -6.36 -10.21
N ARG A 157 4.12 -5.36 -10.57
CA ARG A 157 4.88 -5.37 -11.83
C ARG A 157 6.11 -6.26 -11.75
N SER A 158 6.63 -6.51 -10.56
CA SER A 158 7.84 -7.30 -10.34
C SER A 158 7.50 -8.77 -10.13
N LYS A 159 7.80 -9.61 -11.12
CA LYS A 159 7.64 -11.08 -11.07
C LYS A 159 8.95 -11.83 -10.85
N LYS A 160 10.09 -11.10 -10.79
CA LYS A 160 11.43 -11.71 -10.78
C LYS A 160 11.91 -12.14 -9.38
N ARG A 161 11.27 -11.68 -8.31
CA ARG A 161 11.77 -11.86 -6.93
C ARG A 161 11.17 -13.03 -6.17
N GLY A 162 10.10 -13.63 -6.66
CA GLY A 162 9.40 -14.74 -6.03
C GLY A 162 8.03 -15.00 -6.68
N SER A 163 7.31 -16.01 -6.19
CA SER A 163 6.04 -16.42 -6.76
C SER A 163 4.88 -15.54 -6.28
N VAL A 164 4.34 -14.73 -7.18
CA VAL A 164 3.08 -14.00 -6.95
C VAL A 164 1.94 -14.98 -6.72
N GLU A 165 1.90 -16.06 -7.48
CA GLU A 165 0.85 -17.09 -7.41
C GLU A 165 0.80 -17.73 -6.01
N LYS A 166 1.96 -18.04 -5.41
CA LYS A 166 2.01 -18.56 -4.04
C LYS A 166 1.38 -17.59 -3.03
N ILE A 167 1.71 -16.30 -3.10
CA ILE A 167 1.12 -15.28 -2.22
C ILE A 167 -0.41 -15.25 -2.36
N LEU A 168 -0.92 -15.32 -3.60
CA LEU A 168 -2.37 -15.34 -3.85
C LEU A 168 -3.02 -16.63 -3.33
N ASN A 169 -2.38 -17.78 -3.51
CA ASN A 169 -2.84 -19.06 -2.97
C ASN A 169 -2.90 -19.03 -1.43
N VAL A 170 -1.91 -18.45 -0.77
CA VAL A 170 -1.92 -18.27 0.70
C VAL A 170 -3.10 -17.40 1.13
N PHE A 171 -3.41 -16.30 0.42
CA PHE A 171 -4.60 -15.50 0.69
C PHE A 171 -5.89 -16.31 0.51
N CYS A 172 -6.00 -17.11 -0.55
CA CYS A 172 -7.16 -17.99 -0.77
C CYS A 172 -7.30 -19.01 0.35
N GLN A 173 -6.22 -19.65 0.78
CA GLN A 173 -6.20 -20.60 1.91
C GLN A 173 -6.71 -19.96 3.21
N HIS A 174 -6.53 -18.65 3.37
CA HIS A 174 -6.97 -17.90 4.53
C HIS A 174 -8.31 -17.16 4.34
N GLY A 175 -9.04 -17.45 3.25
CA GLY A 175 -10.42 -17.02 3.04
C GLY A 175 -10.63 -15.89 2.04
N ALA A 176 -9.62 -15.53 1.26
CA ALA A 176 -9.82 -14.67 0.09
C ALA A 176 -10.54 -15.44 -1.03
N SER A 177 -11.29 -14.74 -1.87
CA SER A 177 -11.95 -15.35 -3.02
C SER A 177 -10.94 -15.89 -4.03
N PRO A 178 -11.10 -17.11 -4.55
CA PRO A 178 -10.24 -17.64 -5.63
C PRO A 178 -10.23 -16.80 -6.91
N THR A 179 -11.17 -15.88 -7.08
CA THR A 179 -11.18 -14.94 -8.22
C THR A 179 -9.91 -14.09 -8.31
N ILE A 180 -9.22 -13.87 -7.21
CA ILE A 180 -7.92 -13.14 -7.20
C ILE A 180 -6.84 -13.85 -8.01
N LEU A 181 -6.96 -15.15 -8.23
CA LEU A 181 -6.00 -15.94 -9.03
C LEU A 181 -6.19 -15.72 -10.53
N SER A 182 -7.40 -15.35 -10.96
CA SER A 182 -7.75 -15.20 -12.37
C SER A 182 -7.84 -13.75 -12.86
N ASP A 183 -8.13 -12.81 -11.97
CA ASP A 183 -8.30 -11.40 -12.34
C ASP A 183 -6.95 -10.75 -12.71
N ALA A 184 -6.94 -9.95 -13.76
CA ALA A 184 -5.74 -9.21 -14.20
C ALA A 184 -5.29 -8.15 -13.17
N HIS A 185 -6.25 -7.54 -12.46
CA HIS A 185 -6.02 -6.57 -11.39
C HIS A 185 -6.73 -7.03 -10.10
N PRO A 186 -6.22 -8.07 -9.44
CA PRO A 186 -6.89 -8.64 -8.28
C PRO A 186 -6.85 -7.71 -7.08
N HIS A 187 -7.93 -7.72 -6.31
CA HIS A 187 -8.04 -7.00 -5.03
C HIS A 187 -8.95 -7.76 -4.07
N ILE A 188 -8.83 -7.50 -2.77
CA ILE A 188 -9.66 -8.13 -1.74
C ILE A 188 -10.72 -7.15 -1.21
N GLY A 189 -10.32 -5.90 -0.98
CA GLY A 189 -11.17 -4.86 -0.39
C GLY A 189 -11.05 -4.75 1.14
N THR A 190 -11.24 -3.52 1.62
CA THR A 190 -11.06 -3.16 3.04
C THR A 190 -12.06 -3.83 3.99
N ASP A 191 -13.20 -4.30 3.47
CA ASP A 191 -14.24 -5.01 4.22
C ASP A 191 -13.91 -6.49 4.47
N LYS A 192 -13.13 -7.12 3.58
CA LYS A 192 -12.82 -8.57 3.63
C LYS A 192 -11.41 -8.86 4.13
N LEU A 193 -10.44 -8.03 3.77
CA LEU A 193 -9.04 -8.24 4.09
C LEU A 193 -8.75 -8.42 5.59
N PRO A 194 -9.42 -7.69 6.53
CA PRO A 194 -9.22 -7.91 7.96
C PRO A 194 -9.47 -9.35 8.43
N ARG A 195 -10.49 -10.02 7.88
CA ARG A 195 -10.78 -11.42 8.21
C ARG A 195 -9.71 -12.38 7.69
N VAL A 196 -9.21 -12.13 6.50
CA VAL A 196 -8.12 -12.92 5.92
C VAL A 196 -6.86 -12.81 6.79
N ILE A 197 -6.51 -11.61 7.22
CA ILE A 197 -5.38 -11.33 8.13
C ILE A 197 -5.57 -12.05 9.46
N GLU A 198 -6.77 -11.98 10.05
CA GLU A 198 -7.10 -12.72 11.28
C GLU A 198 -6.90 -14.23 11.12
N ASN A 199 -7.33 -14.80 9.99
CA ASN A 199 -7.14 -16.21 9.70
C ASN A 199 -5.64 -16.57 9.55
N MET A 200 -4.83 -15.71 8.93
CA MET A 200 -3.36 -15.89 8.87
C MET A 200 -2.75 -15.94 10.28
N ARG A 201 -3.12 -15.01 11.17
CA ARG A 201 -2.70 -15.03 12.57
C ARG A 201 -3.12 -16.33 13.27
N ASN A 202 -4.36 -16.75 13.09
CA ASN A 202 -4.86 -17.98 13.72
C ASN A 202 -4.06 -19.21 13.28
N THR A 203 -3.63 -19.28 12.02
CA THR A 203 -2.71 -20.33 11.54
C THR A 203 -1.36 -20.25 12.25
N ILE A 204 -0.77 -19.07 12.40
CA ILE A 204 0.50 -18.87 13.11
C ILE A 204 0.39 -19.41 14.54
N LEU A 205 -0.66 -19.02 15.27
CA LEU A 205 -0.89 -19.46 16.66
C LEU A 205 -1.16 -20.96 16.75
N ALA A 206 -1.99 -21.50 15.87
CA ALA A 206 -2.34 -22.93 15.86
C ALA A 206 -1.12 -23.84 15.58
N CYS A 207 -0.12 -23.33 14.88
CA CYS A 207 1.12 -24.04 14.58
C CYS A 207 2.22 -23.87 15.64
N GLY A 208 1.95 -23.20 16.78
CA GLY A 208 2.92 -22.99 17.87
C GLY A 208 3.81 -21.74 17.70
N GLY A 209 3.49 -20.85 16.76
CA GLY A 209 4.06 -19.50 16.70
C GLY A 209 3.44 -18.55 17.73
N GLU A 210 4.01 -17.39 17.91
CA GLU A 210 3.55 -16.37 18.84
C GLU A 210 3.25 -15.06 18.12
N VAL A 211 2.21 -14.33 18.58
CA VAL A 211 1.88 -12.97 18.12
C VAL A 211 1.58 -12.11 19.34
N HIS A 212 2.38 -11.06 19.53
CA HIS A 212 2.28 -10.13 20.65
C HIS A 212 1.86 -8.76 20.13
N PHE A 213 0.64 -8.33 20.48
CA PHE A 213 0.14 -6.99 20.18
C PHE A 213 0.50 -6.00 21.27
N GLN A 214 0.42 -4.69 20.94
CA GLN A 214 0.79 -3.58 21.83
C GLN A 214 2.20 -3.78 22.40
N THR A 215 3.05 -4.40 21.58
CA THR A 215 4.42 -4.80 21.91
C THR A 215 5.35 -4.16 20.87
N ARG A 216 5.85 -2.97 21.20
CA ARG A 216 6.76 -2.21 20.34
C ARG A 216 8.20 -2.62 20.63
N MET A 217 8.96 -2.92 19.58
CA MET A 217 10.42 -3.03 19.70
C MET A 217 11.01 -1.65 20.03
N GLU A 218 11.78 -1.56 21.10
CA GLU A 218 12.49 -0.35 21.50
C GLU A 218 13.98 -0.43 21.18
N VAL A 219 14.57 -1.61 21.38
CA VAL A 219 16.00 -1.84 21.21
C VAL A 219 16.24 -3.12 20.42
N ILE A 220 17.18 -3.08 19.49
CA ILE A 220 17.79 -4.29 18.92
C ILE A 220 19.07 -4.56 19.72
N LEU A 221 19.15 -5.73 20.36
CA LEU A 221 20.31 -6.14 21.13
C LEU A 221 21.42 -6.56 20.16
N ILE A 222 22.47 -5.75 20.05
CA ILE A 222 23.61 -5.99 19.16
C ILE A 222 24.87 -6.13 20.00
N GLU A 223 25.54 -7.27 19.87
CA GLU A 223 26.84 -7.52 20.48
C GLU A 223 27.86 -7.90 19.41
N GLY A 224 28.95 -7.15 19.28
CA GLY A 224 29.99 -7.43 18.30
C GLY A 224 29.47 -7.51 16.87
N GLN A 225 28.60 -6.60 16.45
CA GLN A 225 27.93 -6.56 15.14
C GLN A 225 26.97 -7.73 14.87
N LYS A 226 26.58 -8.49 15.90
CA LYS A 226 25.62 -9.59 15.78
C LYS A 226 24.38 -9.34 16.61
N VAL A 227 23.21 -9.53 16.01
CA VAL A 227 21.92 -9.46 16.72
C VAL A 227 21.79 -10.62 17.69
N LYS A 228 21.40 -10.33 18.93
CA LYS A 228 21.03 -11.29 19.97
C LYS A 228 19.53 -11.39 20.16
N GLY A 229 18.79 -10.35 19.87
CA GLY A 229 17.36 -10.26 20.06
C GLY A 229 16.86 -8.82 20.07
N ILE A 230 15.73 -8.63 20.73
CA ILE A 230 15.10 -7.31 20.92
C ILE A 230 14.62 -7.14 22.35
N GLU A 231 14.54 -5.87 22.79
CA GLU A 231 13.77 -5.46 23.96
C GLU A 231 12.54 -4.68 23.53
N THR A 232 11.47 -4.78 24.30
CA THR A 232 10.19 -4.17 23.99
C THR A 232 9.72 -3.21 25.09
N ASN A 233 8.78 -2.32 24.74
CA ASN A 233 8.14 -1.38 25.66
C ASN A 233 7.40 -2.08 26.84
N THR A 234 7.16 -3.37 26.75
CA THR A 234 6.56 -4.17 27.85
C THR A 234 7.61 -4.73 28.81
N GLY A 235 8.89 -4.42 28.61
CA GLY A 235 10.01 -4.97 29.38
C GLY A 235 10.36 -6.42 29.05
N LYS A 236 9.74 -7.00 28.01
CA LYS A 236 10.07 -8.36 27.55
C LYS A 236 11.26 -8.32 26.60
N THR A 237 12.14 -9.30 26.75
CA THR A 237 13.25 -9.58 25.84
C THR A 237 12.97 -10.84 25.06
N PHE A 238 13.13 -10.79 23.75
CA PHE A 238 13.06 -11.96 22.87
C PHE A 238 14.42 -12.18 22.23
N LEU A 239 14.90 -13.41 22.25
CA LEU A 239 16.24 -13.78 21.74
C LEU A 239 16.14 -14.53 20.43
N GLY A 240 17.03 -14.21 19.50
CA GLY A 240 17.11 -14.84 18.17
C GLY A 240 17.42 -13.83 17.05
N PRO A 241 17.58 -14.30 15.81
CA PRO A 241 17.71 -13.43 14.64
C PRO A 241 16.41 -12.65 14.41
N VAL A 242 16.54 -11.48 13.76
CA VAL A 242 15.46 -10.51 13.63
C VAL A 242 15.12 -10.24 12.16
N ILE A 243 13.89 -10.51 11.76
CA ILE A 243 13.30 -9.99 10.52
C ILE A 243 12.62 -8.67 10.86
N LEU A 244 13.12 -7.56 10.31
CA LEU A 244 12.66 -6.21 10.60
C LEU A 244 11.67 -5.76 9.52
N ALA A 245 10.37 -5.96 9.77
CA ALA A 245 9.27 -5.71 8.83
C ALA A 245 8.31 -4.61 9.31
N THR A 246 8.85 -3.48 9.79
CA THR A 246 8.14 -2.43 10.51
C THR A 246 7.29 -1.48 9.65
N GLY A 247 7.35 -1.60 8.31
CA GLY A 247 6.72 -0.65 7.40
C GLY A 247 7.43 0.71 7.35
N HIS A 248 7.01 1.56 6.43
CA HIS A 248 7.73 2.84 6.18
C HIS A 248 7.29 4.01 7.05
N SER A 249 6.30 3.83 7.93
CA SER A 249 5.83 4.88 8.85
C SER A 249 6.45 4.81 10.24
N ALA A 250 7.22 3.76 10.55
CA ALA A 250 7.92 3.59 11.82
C ALA A 250 9.21 4.42 11.86
N ARG A 251 9.04 5.74 11.95
CA ARG A 251 10.15 6.73 11.89
C ARG A 251 11.07 6.66 13.10
N ASP A 252 10.54 6.26 14.25
CA ASP A 252 11.30 5.96 15.46
C ASP A 252 12.32 4.85 15.22
N VAL A 253 11.99 3.83 14.46
CA VAL A 253 12.93 2.75 14.10
C VAL A 253 14.07 3.28 13.24
N TYR A 254 13.80 4.11 12.22
CA TYR A 254 14.87 4.70 11.40
C TYR A 254 15.81 5.60 12.24
N ARG A 255 15.25 6.40 13.17
CA ARG A 255 16.05 7.22 14.08
C ARG A 255 16.90 6.36 15.00
N TRP A 256 16.32 5.29 15.54
CA TRP A 256 17.06 4.36 16.40
C TRP A 256 18.22 3.72 15.64
N LEU A 257 17.96 3.19 14.43
CA LEU A 257 18.98 2.57 13.59
C LEU A 257 20.12 3.55 13.26
N TYR A 258 19.76 4.77 12.86
CA TYR A 258 20.74 5.82 12.56
C TYR A 258 21.60 6.18 13.78
N ALA A 259 20.99 6.38 14.94
CA ALA A 259 21.68 6.73 16.19
C ALA A 259 22.65 5.63 16.66
N HIS A 260 22.38 4.37 16.33
CA HIS A 260 23.22 3.22 16.70
C HIS A 260 24.18 2.78 15.59
N GLY A 261 24.39 3.61 14.57
CA GLY A 261 25.36 3.35 13.51
C GLY A 261 24.99 2.20 12.55
N VAL A 262 23.73 1.77 12.56
CA VAL A 262 23.21 0.83 11.56
C VAL A 262 23.06 1.55 10.22
N GLN A 263 23.73 1.07 9.20
CA GLN A 263 23.83 1.74 7.91
C GLN A 263 22.48 1.88 7.21
N LEU A 264 22.14 3.10 6.83
CA LEU A 264 20.94 3.47 6.11
C LEU A 264 21.29 4.32 4.88
N GLU A 265 20.38 4.39 3.93
CA GLU A 265 20.45 5.29 2.77
C GLU A 265 19.19 6.14 2.68
N THR A 266 19.32 7.42 2.34
CA THR A 266 18.17 8.22 1.94
C THR A 266 17.59 7.69 0.63
N LYS A 267 16.26 7.75 0.50
CA LYS A 267 15.56 7.19 -0.68
C LYS A 267 14.51 8.17 -1.18
N GLY A 268 14.46 8.38 -2.51
CA GLY A 268 13.41 9.15 -3.16
C GLY A 268 12.02 8.55 -2.93
N ILE A 269 11.03 9.42 -2.85
CA ILE A 269 9.60 9.10 -2.74
C ILE A 269 8.82 9.89 -3.78
N ALA A 270 7.52 9.68 -3.85
CA ALA A 270 6.64 10.58 -4.59
C ALA A 270 5.70 11.31 -3.62
N ILE A 271 5.46 12.57 -3.89
CA ILE A 271 4.71 13.47 -3.00
C ILE A 271 3.63 14.20 -3.80
N GLY A 272 2.46 14.34 -3.22
CA GLY A 272 1.37 15.08 -3.86
C GLY A 272 0.10 15.12 -3.02
N VAL A 273 -1.02 14.83 -3.64
CA VAL A 273 -2.35 14.93 -3.04
C VAL A 273 -3.20 13.72 -3.40
N ARG A 274 -4.28 13.48 -2.66
CA ARG A 274 -5.39 12.66 -3.16
C ARG A 274 -6.29 13.51 -4.03
N LEU A 275 -6.56 13.02 -5.22
CA LEU A 275 -7.52 13.61 -6.15
C LEU A 275 -8.76 12.73 -6.17
N GLU A 276 -9.89 13.31 -5.78
CA GLU A 276 -11.18 12.61 -5.72
C GLU A 276 -12.13 13.16 -6.78
N HIS A 277 -12.73 12.23 -7.53
CA HIS A 277 -13.75 12.50 -8.54
C HIS A 277 -15.06 11.78 -8.21
N PRO A 278 -16.22 12.24 -8.72
CA PRO A 278 -17.40 11.40 -8.81
C PRO A 278 -17.09 10.11 -9.58
N SER A 279 -17.45 8.95 -9.01
CA SER A 279 -17.17 7.64 -9.65
C SER A 279 -17.85 7.51 -11.02
N MET A 280 -19.08 8.04 -11.15
CA MET A 280 -19.81 8.05 -12.42
C MET A 280 -19.04 8.78 -13.53
N LEU A 281 -18.38 9.90 -13.22
CA LEU A 281 -17.59 10.65 -14.20
C LEU A 281 -16.39 9.81 -14.70
N ILE A 282 -15.70 9.14 -13.78
CA ILE A 282 -14.59 8.25 -14.15
C ILE A 282 -15.09 7.07 -15.00
N ASP A 283 -16.22 6.46 -14.62
CA ASP A 283 -16.84 5.41 -15.41
C ASP A 283 -17.20 5.89 -16.82
N GLN A 284 -17.77 7.08 -16.96
CA GLN A 284 -18.11 7.69 -18.28
C GLN A 284 -16.87 7.88 -19.14
N ILE A 285 -15.79 8.40 -18.55
CA ILE A 285 -14.54 8.67 -19.26
C ILE A 285 -13.89 7.36 -19.71
N GLN A 286 -13.72 6.40 -18.81
CA GLN A 286 -12.95 5.19 -19.07
C GLN A 286 -13.73 4.17 -19.92
N TYR A 287 -15.05 4.13 -19.78
CA TYR A 287 -15.91 3.23 -20.55
C TYR A 287 -16.54 3.90 -21.78
N HIS A 288 -16.20 5.15 -22.07
CA HIS A 288 -16.69 5.89 -23.24
C HIS A 288 -18.24 5.87 -23.37
N ASN A 289 -18.93 5.86 -22.24
CA ASN A 289 -20.37 5.72 -22.17
C ASN A 289 -21.00 6.76 -21.24
N LYS A 290 -21.94 7.58 -21.76
CA LYS A 290 -22.65 8.58 -20.97
C LYS A 290 -23.40 8.03 -19.75
N ASN A 291 -23.78 6.74 -19.76
CA ASN A 291 -24.45 6.05 -18.67
C ASN A 291 -23.44 5.39 -17.69
N GLY A 292 -22.14 5.63 -17.83
CA GLY A 292 -21.08 5.04 -17.02
C GLY A 292 -20.91 3.54 -17.25
N ARG A 293 -20.60 2.80 -16.18
CA ARG A 293 -20.29 1.35 -16.23
C ARG A 293 -21.50 0.42 -16.47
N GLY A 294 -22.72 0.93 -16.30
CA GLY A 294 -23.92 0.10 -16.38
C GLY A 294 -23.98 -0.98 -15.30
N LYS A 295 -24.63 -2.13 -15.63
CA LYS A 295 -24.91 -3.20 -14.66
C LYS A 295 -23.77 -4.22 -14.52
N TYR A 296 -22.96 -4.41 -15.56
CA TYR A 296 -22.08 -5.59 -15.69
C TYR A 296 -20.59 -5.27 -15.58
N LEU A 297 -20.20 -3.99 -15.59
CA LEU A 297 -18.82 -3.58 -15.44
C LEU A 297 -18.51 -3.14 -14.01
N PRO A 298 -17.30 -3.38 -13.51
CA PRO A 298 -16.85 -2.84 -12.22
C PRO A 298 -16.63 -1.31 -12.29
N ALA A 299 -16.40 -0.68 -11.15
CA ALA A 299 -15.94 0.70 -11.12
C ALA A 299 -14.65 0.84 -11.93
N ALA A 300 -14.59 1.87 -12.77
CA ALA A 300 -13.51 2.05 -13.71
C ALA A 300 -12.20 2.46 -13.03
N GLU A 301 -11.10 1.89 -13.51
CA GLU A 301 -9.75 2.26 -13.10
C GLU A 301 -9.10 3.17 -14.14
N TYR A 302 -8.18 4.01 -13.69
CA TYR A 302 -7.28 4.76 -14.56
C TYR A 302 -5.84 4.71 -14.06
N SER A 303 -4.92 4.91 -15.00
CA SER A 303 -3.50 5.07 -14.70
C SER A 303 -2.94 6.17 -15.60
N PHE A 304 -2.42 7.22 -15.00
CA PHE A 304 -1.81 8.34 -15.69
C PHE A 304 -0.33 8.45 -15.34
N VAL A 305 0.47 8.82 -16.30
CA VAL A 305 1.88 9.18 -16.13
C VAL A 305 2.29 10.20 -17.20
N GLN A 306 2.97 11.25 -16.77
CA GLN A 306 3.58 12.25 -17.65
C GLN A 306 4.93 12.66 -17.09
N GLN A 307 5.86 13.00 -17.98
CA GLN A 307 7.10 13.66 -17.61
C GLN A 307 6.87 15.19 -17.64
N VAL A 308 7.14 15.83 -16.52
CA VAL A 308 6.98 17.28 -16.36
C VAL A 308 8.24 17.84 -15.72
N ASP A 309 8.93 18.71 -16.44
CA ASP A 309 10.16 19.39 -15.99
C ASP A 309 11.17 18.39 -15.34
N GLY A 310 11.43 17.27 -16.03
CA GLY A 310 12.42 16.27 -15.65
C GLY A 310 12.01 15.32 -14.50
N ARG A 311 10.74 15.33 -14.08
CA ARG A 311 10.20 14.42 -13.05
C ARG A 311 8.89 13.78 -13.52
N GLY A 312 8.69 12.54 -13.09
CA GLY A 312 7.43 11.83 -13.29
C GLY A 312 6.30 12.45 -12.46
N VAL A 313 5.17 12.76 -13.11
CA VAL A 313 3.89 13.06 -12.45
C VAL A 313 2.93 11.95 -12.80
N TYR A 314 2.37 11.29 -11.80
CA TYR A 314 1.58 10.08 -12.05
C TYR A 314 0.50 9.81 -11.01
N SER A 315 -0.48 8.99 -11.42
CA SER A 315 -1.47 8.44 -10.51
C SER A 315 -0.87 7.31 -9.69
N PHE A 316 -1.11 7.33 -8.39
CA PHE A 316 -0.61 6.35 -7.43
C PHE A 316 -1.77 5.75 -6.64
N CYS A 317 -1.79 4.41 -6.52
CA CYS A 317 -2.79 3.73 -5.71
C CYS A 317 -4.22 4.23 -5.96
N MET A 318 -4.68 4.18 -7.22
CA MET A 318 -6.05 4.55 -7.60
C MET A 318 -7.05 3.60 -6.93
N CYS A 319 -8.05 4.15 -6.25
CA CYS A 319 -9.10 3.46 -5.52
C CYS A 319 -10.47 3.71 -6.18
N PRO A 320 -10.88 2.87 -7.13
CA PRO A 320 -12.16 3.02 -7.79
C PRO A 320 -13.31 2.71 -6.84
N GLY A 321 -14.39 3.49 -6.91
CA GLY A 321 -15.54 3.31 -6.03
C GLY A 321 -15.14 3.23 -4.55
N GLY A 322 -14.24 4.11 -4.10
CA GLY A 322 -13.62 4.08 -2.78
C GLY A 322 -13.81 5.36 -1.97
N PHE A 323 -12.96 5.53 -0.97
CA PHE A 323 -12.95 6.72 -0.11
C PHE A 323 -11.53 7.21 0.13
N VAL A 324 -11.42 8.50 0.43
CA VAL A 324 -10.21 9.10 1.01
C VAL A 324 -10.27 8.97 2.54
N VAL A 325 -9.16 8.59 3.15
CA VAL A 325 -9.06 8.34 4.59
C VAL A 325 -7.91 9.10 5.22
N PRO A 326 -8.04 9.49 6.53
CA PRO A 326 -6.94 10.08 7.28
C PRO A 326 -5.93 9.01 7.65
N ALA A 327 -4.67 9.17 7.23
CA ALA A 327 -3.62 8.16 7.39
C ALA A 327 -2.45 8.62 8.26
N ALA A 328 -2.65 9.65 9.10
CA ALA A 328 -1.64 10.09 10.05
C ALA A 328 -1.29 8.99 11.05
N SER A 329 -0.01 8.90 11.41
CA SER A 329 0.52 7.92 12.38
C SER A 329 0.99 8.55 13.69
N GLY A 330 0.77 9.83 13.87
CA GLY A 330 1.11 10.55 15.10
C GLY A 330 0.31 11.85 15.22
N PRO A 331 0.34 12.47 16.40
CA PRO A 331 -0.26 13.79 16.61
C PRO A 331 0.48 14.83 15.76
N HIS A 332 -0.19 15.93 15.44
CA HIS A 332 0.36 17.05 14.68
C HIS A 332 0.80 16.69 13.25
N GLN A 333 0.22 15.64 12.69
CA GLN A 333 0.42 15.21 11.31
C GLN A 333 -0.93 15.12 10.61
N LEU A 334 -0.94 15.46 9.32
CA LEU A 334 -2.07 15.18 8.44
C LEU A 334 -1.55 14.54 7.17
N VAL A 335 -2.03 13.33 6.93
CA VAL A 335 -1.72 12.53 5.74
C VAL A 335 -3.02 11.91 5.29
N VAL A 336 -3.22 11.85 3.99
CA VAL A 336 -4.38 11.20 3.39
C VAL A 336 -3.96 10.01 2.54
N ASN A 337 -4.82 9.01 2.50
CA ASN A 337 -4.67 7.84 1.65
C ASN A 337 -6.04 7.45 1.09
N GLY A 338 -6.13 6.39 0.31
CA GLY A 338 -7.37 5.87 -0.22
C GLY A 338 -7.57 4.40 0.11
N MET A 339 -8.85 4.00 0.17
CA MET A 339 -9.25 2.60 0.27
C MET A 339 -10.52 2.35 -0.51
N SER A 340 -10.81 1.10 -0.84
CA SER A 340 -12.06 0.69 -1.47
C SER A 340 -12.64 -0.56 -0.80
N PRO A 341 -13.98 -0.66 -0.70
CA PRO A 341 -14.63 -1.92 -0.34
C PRO A 341 -14.50 -2.92 -1.49
N SER A 342 -14.72 -4.18 -1.21
CA SER A 342 -14.60 -5.26 -2.21
C SER A 342 -15.51 -5.08 -3.43
N ASN A 343 -16.66 -4.47 -3.25
CA ASN A 343 -17.61 -4.18 -4.33
C ASN A 343 -17.32 -2.88 -5.10
N ARG A 344 -16.39 -2.03 -4.60
CA ARG A 344 -16.03 -0.74 -5.21
C ARG A 344 -17.26 0.11 -5.58
N GLY A 345 -18.25 0.15 -4.67
CA GLY A 345 -19.60 0.67 -4.94
C GLY A 345 -19.89 2.07 -4.41
N THR A 346 -18.91 2.85 -3.98
CA THR A 346 -19.16 4.22 -3.51
C THR A 346 -19.38 5.20 -4.66
N LYS A 347 -19.83 6.40 -4.30
CA LYS A 347 -20.07 7.49 -5.26
C LYS A 347 -18.78 8.16 -5.75
N TRP A 348 -17.63 7.84 -5.16
CA TRP A 348 -16.35 8.48 -5.44
C TRP A 348 -15.31 7.49 -5.94
N SER A 349 -14.35 8.02 -6.68
CA SER A 349 -13.12 7.35 -7.05
C SER A 349 -11.97 8.29 -6.77
N ASN A 350 -10.88 7.79 -6.19
CA ASN A 350 -9.75 8.64 -5.85
C ASN A 350 -8.42 8.00 -6.23
N SER A 351 -7.39 8.84 -6.36
CA SER A 351 -6.01 8.41 -6.61
C SER A 351 -5.05 9.39 -5.96
N GLY A 352 -3.95 8.91 -5.45
CA GLY A 352 -2.78 9.78 -5.26
C GLY A 352 -2.36 10.36 -6.60
N MET A 353 -2.15 11.67 -6.66
CA MET A 353 -1.53 12.36 -7.77
C MET A 353 -0.23 12.94 -7.26
N VAL A 354 0.87 12.38 -7.71
CA VAL A 354 2.16 12.56 -7.05
C VAL A 354 3.26 12.90 -8.04
N VAL A 355 4.27 13.61 -7.53
CA VAL A 355 5.49 14.01 -8.24
C VAL A 355 6.65 13.20 -7.71
N GLU A 356 7.40 12.56 -8.60
CA GLU A 356 8.69 11.95 -8.26
C GLU A 356 9.58 13.00 -7.59
N THR A 357 10.07 12.68 -6.40
CA THR A 357 10.93 13.55 -5.59
C THR A 357 12.15 12.76 -5.16
N ARG A 358 13.31 13.27 -5.52
CA ARG A 358 14.61 12.66 -5.22
C ARG A 358 15.30 13.41 -4.06
N PRO A 359 16.21 12.77 -3.34
CA PRO A 359 16.91 13.42 -2.24
C PRO A 359 17.58 14.74 -2.64
N GLU A 360 18.22 14.80 -3.80
CA GLU A 360 18.87 15.99 -4.32
C GLU A 360 17.92 17.16 -4.61
N ASP A 361 16.65 16.89 -4.87
CA ASP A 361 15.64 17.93 -5.09
C ASP A 361 15.40 18.78 -3.83
N LEU A 362 15.63 18.21 -2.65
CA LEU A 362 15.45 18.92 -1.37
C LEU A 362 16.36 20.14 -1.22
N LEU A 363 17.44 20.20 -1.99
CA LEU A 363 18.37 21.34 -1.99
C LEU A 363 17.91 22.49 -2.89
N LEU A 364 16.88 22.28 -3.71
CA LEU A 364 16.37 23.30 -4.63
C LEU A 364 15.56 24.36 -3.88
N PRO A 365 15.69 25.65 -4.24
CA PRO A 365 14.87 26.72 -3.66
C PRO A 365 13.36 26.45 -3.78
N GLU A 366 12.94 25.81 -4.86
CA GLU A 366 11.53 25.46 -5.16
C GLU A 366 10.96 24.38 -4.23
N MET A 367 11.82 23.69 -3.48
CA MET A 367 11.43 22.71 -2.44
C MET A 367 11.29 23.35 -1.05
N GLN A 368 11.63 24.62 -0.88
CA GLN A 368 11.51 25.29 0.40
C GLN A 368 10.05 25.33 0.87
N LEU A 369 9.86 25.02 2.14
CA LEU A 369 8.55 25.04 2.78
C LEU A 369 8.28 26.47 3.29
N GLN A 370 7.20 27.08 2.79
CA GLN A 370 6.79 28.44 3.12
C GLN A 370 5.92 28.53 4.39
N ALA A 371 6.24 27.74 5.41
CA ALA A 371 5.50 27.82 6.66
C ALA A 371 6.37 28.47 7.72
N GLU A 372 5.78 29.37 8.51
CA GLU A 372 6.41 29.88 9.70
C GLU A 372 6.76 28.73 10.66
N PRO A 373 7.95 28.73 11.27
CA PRO A 373 8.30 27.74 12.29
C PRO A 373 7.26 27.79 13.42
N PHE A 374 6.95 26.64 13.99
CA PHE A 374 6.16 26.57 15.21
C PHE A 374 6.81 27.48 16.27
N PRO A 375 6.04 28.23 17.08
CA PRO A 375 6.62 28.95 18.21
C PRO A 375 7.42 27.98 19.08
N GLY A 376 8.74 28.11 19.06
CA GLY A 376 9.67 27.24 19.79
C GLY A 376 10.56 26.33 18.95
N SER A 377 10.38 26.22 17.64
CA SER A 377 11.33 25.54 16.74
C SER A 377 12.28 26.56 16.10
N ASN A 378 13.49 26.68 16.63
CA ASN A 378 14.52 27.61 16.13
C ASN A 378 15.37 27.03 14.97
N GLU A 379 14.98 25.94 14.35
CA GLU A 379 15.83 25.27 13.36
C GLU A 379 15.29 25.46 11.93
N SER A 380 16.15 26.01 11.08
CA SER A 380 15.92 26.06 9.64
C SER A 380 15.92 24.63 9.08
N LEU A 381 14.86 24.27 8.35
CA LEU A 381 14.77 22.95 7.73
C LEU A 381 15.98 22.64 6.84
N THR A 382 16.53 23.67 6.19
CA THR A 382 17.71 23.54 5.33
C THR A 382 18.95 23.08 6.11
N GLU A 383 19.07 23.48 7.38
CA GLU A 383 20.19 23.07 8.24
C GLU A 383 20.08 21.62 8.70
N GLU A 384 18.86 21.11 8.87
CA GLU A 384 18.61 19.71 9.21
C GLU A 384 18.75 18.74 8.03
N LEU A 385 18.67 19.23 6.80
CA LEU A 385 18.74 18.39 5.58
C LEU A 385 20.17 18.12 5.13
N ILE A 386 21.15 18.94 5.57
CA ILE A 386 22.55 18.83 5.20
C ILE A 386 23.35 18.31 6.38
N LEU A 387 24.21 17.33 6.17
CA LEU A 387 25.14 16.83 7.19
C LEU A 387 26.21 17.86 7.50
N ARG A 388 26.35 18.23 8.80
CA ARG A 388 27.37 19.15 9.29
C ARG A 388 28.43 18.49 10.17
N ASP A 389 28.43 17.17 10.30
CA ASP A 389 29.28 16.43 11.26
C ASP A 389 30.78 16.43 10.92
N GLY A 390 31.24 17.17 9.93
CA GLY A 390 32.67 17.29 9.57
C GLY A 390 33.32 15.99 9.06
N LYS A 391 32.59 14.89 9.01
CA LYS A 391 33.06 13.56 8.55
C LYS A 391 32.71 13.24 7.12
N GLN A 392 31.86 14.06 6.48
CA GLN A 392 31.44 13.86 5.08
C GLN A 392 31.68 15.15 4.27
N PRO A 393 31.79 15.04 2.92
CA PRO A 393 31.95 16.19 2.06
C PRO A 393 30.85 17.24 2.27
N GLU A 394 31.23 18.51 2.19
CA GLU A 394 30.29 19.64 2.27
C GLU A 394 29.17 19.50 1.23
N GLY A 395 27.92 19.67 1.63
CA GLY A 395 26.75 19.49 0.76
C GLY A 395 26.19 18.06 0.69
N THR A 396 26.69 17.13 1.49
CA THR A 396 26.12 15.77 1.57
C THR A 396 24.74 15.81 2.23
N ILE A 397 23.75 15.19 1.57
CA ILE A 397 22.38 15.09 2.05
C ILE A 397 22.33 14.12 3.24
N HIS A 398 21.69 14.55 4.32
CA HIS A 398 21.51 13.71 5.51
C HIS A 398 20.71 12.44 5.18
N THR A 399 21.12 11.29 5.72
CA THR A 399 20.47 9.98 5.49
C THR A 399 18.96 10.00 5.78
N LEU A 400 18.52 10.79 6.77
CA LEU A 400 17.11 10.95 7.12
C LEU A 400 16.44 12.18 6.48
N ALA A 401 17.09 12.87 5.54
CA ALA A 401 16.59 14.12 4.97
C ALA A 401 15.20 13.99 4.36
N MET A 402 14.99 12.97 3.55
CA MET A 402 13.68 12.74 2.90
C MET A 402 12.59 12.44 3.95
N MET A 403 12.91 11.69 5.01
CA MET A 403 12.00 11.43 6.11
C MET A 403 11.63 12.71 6.87
N ARG A 404 12.62 13.56 7.17
CA ARG A 404 12.41 14.84 7.86
C ARG A 404 11.58 15.81 7.03
N PHE A 405 11.84 15.88 5.73
CA PHE A 405 11.03 16.66 4.79
C PHE A 405 9.58 16.18 4.77
N GLN A 406 9.36 14.88 4.70
CA GLN A 406 8.03 14.27 4.74
C GLN A 406 7.30 14.63 6.04
N GLU A 407 7.96 14.54 7.20
CA GLU A 407 7.38 14.91 8.49
C GLU A 407 6.98 16.39 8.54
N LYS A 408 7.86 17.26 8.06
CA LYS A 408 7.60 18.70 8.06
C LYS A 408 6.44 19.08 7.16
N LEU A 409 6.34 18.51 5.98
CA LEU A 409 5.22 18.73 5.07
C LEU A 409 3.89 18.23 5.66
N GLU A 410 3.90 17.08 6.32
CA GLU A 410 2.72 16.54 7.03
C GLU A 410 2.29 17.45 8.20
N GLN A 411 3.24 18.04 8.90
CA GLN A 411 2.99 19.01 9.98
C GLN A 411 2.39 20.32 9.45
N ILE A 412 2.93 20.86 8.37
CA ILE A 412 2.38 22.05 7.70
C ILE A 412 0.96 21.77 7.22
N CYS A 413 0.74 20.60 6.61
CA CYS A 413 -0.59 20.20 6.17
C CYS A 413 -1.58 20.16 7.36
N TRP A 414 -1.18 19.63 8.52
CA TRP A 414 -1.99 19.63 9.73
C TRP A 414 -2.30 21.06 10.21
N GLN A 415 -1.35 21.98 10.16
CA GLN A 415 -1.57 23.39 10.49
C GLN A 415 -2.59 24.03 9.54
N GLN A 416 -2.46 23.79 8.22
CA GLN A 416 -3.40 24.26 7.22
C GLN A 416 -4.79 23.60 7.34
N GLY A 417 -4.88 22.46 8.01
CA GLY A 417 -6.09 21.75 8.37
C GLY A 417 -6.70 22.18 9.73
N ASN A 418 -6.41 23.41 10.18
CA ASN A 418 -6.89 23.96 11.45
C ASN A 418 -6.40 23.19 12.68
N MET A 419 -5.21 22.60 12.62
CA MET A 419 -4.62 21.76 13.66
C MET A 419 -5.52 20.58 14.06
N ARG A 420 -6.24 20.03 13.08
CA ARG A 420 -7.12 18.88 13.20
C ARG A 420 -6.88 17.93 12.05
N GLN A 421 -7.70 16.88 11.93
CA GLN A 421 -7.67 15.98 10.77
C GLN A 421 -8.59 16.44 9.62
N THR A 422 -9.12 17.67 9.68
CA THR A 422 -9.75 18.32 8.52
C THR A 422 -8.69 18.60 7.46
N ALA A 423 -8.90 18.13 6.24
CA ALA A 423 -7.86 18.19 5.22
C ALA A 423 -7.92 19.50 4.40
N PRO A 424 -6.77 20.20 4.26
CA PRO A 424 -6.66 21.33 3.33
C PRO A 424 -6.91 20.86 1.91
N SER A 425 -7.79 21.57 1.20
CA SER A 425 -8.34 21.10 -0.07
C SER A 425 -8.60 22.23 -1.03
N GLN A 426 -8.60 21.91 -2.31
CA GLN A 426 -8.82 22.86 -3.40
C GLN A 426 -9.46 22.14 -4.60
N ARG A 427 -10.37 22.80 -5.35
CA ARG A 427 -10.87 22.25 -6.60
C ARG A 427 -9.73 22.11 -7.61
N MET A 428 -9.73 21.01 -8.35
CA MET A 428 -8.68 20.71 -9.34
C MET A 428 -8.48 21.86 -10.36
N VAL A 429 -9.55 22.44 -10.88
CA VAL A 429 -9.48 23.54 -11.85
C VAL A 429 -8.97 24.83 -11.20
N ASP A 430 -9.42 25.15 -9.98
CA ASP A 430 -8.94 26.34 -9.27
C ASP A 430 -7.46 26.26 -8.97
N PHE A 431 -6.97 25.07 -8.57
CA PHE A 431 -5.55 24.83 -8.38
C PHE A 431 -4.73 25.11 -9.65
N THR A 432 -5.16 24.59 -10.80
CA THR A 432 -4.45 24.82 -12.07
C THR A 432 -4.48 26.29 -12.52
N ARG A 433 -5.44 27.06 -12.03
CA ARG A 433 -5.59 28.50 -12.27
C ARG A 433 -4.98 29.37 -11.17
N LYS A 434 -4.38 28.77 -10.14
CA LYS A 434 -3.82 29.46 -8.96
C LYS A 434 -4.87 30.33 -8.25
N LYS A 435 -6.10 29.83 -8.10
CA LYS A 435 -7.22 30.49 -7.44
C LYS A 435 -7.67 29.72 -6.21
N LEU A 436 -8.05 30.44 -5.14
CA LEU A 436 -8.68 29.84 -3.98
C LEU A 436 -10.08 29.31 -4.37
N SER A 437 -10.42 28.14 -3.87
CA SER A 437 -11.79 27.61 -3.98
C SER A 437 -12.66 28.18 -2.87
N TYR A 438 -13.71 28.91 -3.23
CA TYR A 438 -14.65 29.46 -2.23
C TYR A 438 -15.58 28.39 -1.67
N ASP A 439 -15.85 27.35 -2.42
CA ASP A 439 -16.64 26.20 -2.05
C ASP A 439 -15.93 24.92 -2.50
N LEU A 440 -16.23 23.79 -1.85
CA LEU A 440 -15.65 22.49 -2.17
C LEU A 440 -16.76 21.49 -2.54
N PRO A 441 -16.50 20.54 -3.45
CA PRO A 441 -17.47 19.48 -3.75
C PRO A 441 -17.71 18.58 -2.53
N ALA A 442 -18.79 17.81 -2.56
CA ALA A 442 -18.98 16.73 -1.62
C ALA A 442 -17.82 15.73 -1.72
N THR A 443 -17.43 15.14 -0.61
CA THR A 443 -16.27 14.27 -0.47
C THR A 443 -16.57 13.01 0.31
N SER A 444 -15.77 11.97 0.09
CA SER A 444 -15.76 10.77 0.93
C SER A 444 -14.92 10.94 2.21
N TYR A 445 -14.11 11.97 2.32
CA TYR A 445 -13.23 12.21 3.46
C TYR A 445 -14.00 12.61 4.71
N SER A 446 -14.19 11.66 5.62
CA SER A 446 -15.10 11.81 6.78
C SER A 446 -14.69 12.85 7.81
N PRO A 447 -13.37 13.16 8.06
CA PRO A 447 -13.02 14.23 8.97
C PRO A 447 -13.39 15.63 8.49
N GLY A 448 -13.73 15.79 7.20
CA GLY A 448 -14.09 17.05 6.58
C GLY A 448 -12.95 17.77 5.87
N LEU A 449 -13.31 18.69 5.00
CA LEU A 449 -12.38 19.49 4.21
C LEU A 449 -12.36 20.94 4.69
N VAL A 450 -11.22 21.61 4.48
CA VAL A 450 -11.10 23.05 4.63
C VAL A 450 -10.50 23.63 3.35
N SER A 451 -11.12 24.69 2.82
CA SER A 451 -10.56 25.38 1.65
C SER A 451 -9.20 25.99 1.98
N SER A 452 -8.21 25.66 1.18
CA SER A 452 -6.84 26.10 1.39
C SER A 452 -6.14 26.28 0.04
N PRO A 453 -5.29 27.32 -0.13
CA PRO A 453 -4.57 27.55 -1.36
C PRO A 453 -3.36 26.61 -1.50
N LEU A 454 -3.59 25.34 -1.84
CA LEU A 454 -2.53 24.33 -1.98
C LEU A 454 -1.41 24.80 -2.93
N HIS A 455 -1.76 25.49 -4.01
CA HIS A 455 -0.82 26.05 -4.98
C HIS A 455 0.13 27.10 -4.39
N PHE A 456 -0.17 27.63 -3.21
CA PHE A 456 0.61 28.66 -2.54
C PHE A 456 1.56 28.09 -1.48
N TRP A 457 1.06 27.24 -0.57
CA TRP A 457 1.88 26.78 0.55
C TRP A 457 2.63 25.46 0.26
N MET A 458 2.19 24.66 -0.70
CA MET A 458 2.99 23.53 -1.16
C MET A 458 4.24 24.02 -1.89
N PRO A 459 5.38 23.34 -1.75
CA PRO A 459 6.57 23.65 -2.52
C PRO A 459 6.26 23.85 -4.01
N SER A 460 6.77 24.92 -4.61
CA SER A 460 6.50 25.21 -6.02
C SER A 460 7.00 24.11 -6.96
N PHE A 461 8.06 23.39 -6.56
CA PHE A 461 8.51 22.18 -7.24
C PHE A 461 7.39 21.15 -7.42
N LEU A 462 6.56 20.94 -6.40
CA LEU A 462 5.44 20.00 -6.43
C LEU A 462 4.21 20.62 -7.11
N SER A 463 3.80 21.82 -6.67
CA SER A 463 2.54 22.41 -7.10
C SER A 463 2.53 22.76 -8.59
N GLU A 464 3.64 23.24 -9.15
CA GLU A 464 3.71 23.55 -10.58
C GLU A 464 3.73 22.29 -11.45
N ARG A 465 4.44 21.23 -11.03
CA ARG A 465 4.44 19.96 -11.74
C ARG A 465 3.09 19.28 -11.71
N LEU A 466 2.40 19.28 -10.56
CA LEU A 466 1.03 18.78 -10.46
C LEU A 466 0.09 19.55 -11.36
N SER A 467 0.15 20.90 -11.37
CA SER A 467 -0.69 21.75 -12.21
C SER A 467 -0.51 21.44 -13.70
N LYS A 468 0.73 21.37 -14.18
CA LYS A 468 1.06 20.99 -15.56
C LYS A 468 0.61 19.55 -15.87
N GLY A 469 0.85 18.63 -14.94
CA GLY A 469 0.41 17.23 -15.06
C GLY A 469 -1.10 17.11 -15.24
N PHE A 470 -1.90 17.81 -14.44
CA PHE A 470 -3.36 17.82 -14.55
C PHE A 470 -3.86 18.37 -15.89
N GLN A 471 -3.22 19.41 -16.41
CA GLN A 471 -3.54 19.93 -17.74
C GLN A 471 -3.24 18.90 -18.83
N LEU A 472 -2.13 18.17 -18.73
CA LEU A 472 -1.78 17.11 -19.67
C LEU A 472 -2.74 15.91 -19.57
N PHE A 473 -3.11 15.51 -18.37
CA PHE A 473 -4.11 14.44 -18.16
C PHE A 473 -5.48 14.85 -18.71
N GLY A 474 -5.89 16.11 -18.51
CA GLY A 474 -7.14 16.64 -19.08
C GLY A 474 -7.15 16.68 -20.61
N LYS A 475 -5.98 16.87 -21.25
CA LYS A 475 -5.85 16.79 -22.73
C LYS A 475 -5.94 15.35 -23.23
N SER A 476 -5.29 14.41 -22.55
CA SER A 476 -5.30 12.99 -22.94
C SER A 476 -6.60 12.27 -22.56
N SER A 477 -7.32 12.76 -21.55
CA SER A 477 -8.56 12.18 -21.03
C SER A 477 -9.60 13.28 -20.82
N ARG A 478 -10.38 13.53 -21.85
CA ARG A 478 -11.37 14.62 -21.87
C ARG A 478 -12.38 14.47 -20.73
N GLY A 479 -12.56 15.54 -19.94
CA GLY A 479 -13.46 15.57 -18.78
C GLY A 479 -12.78 15.27 -17.46
N PHE A 480 -11.54 14.77 -17.46
CA PHE A 480 -10.79 14.47 -16.24
C PHE A 480 -10.44 15.73 -15.44
N LEU A 481 -9.98 16.78 -16.11
CA LEU A 481 -9.77 18.10 -15.49
C LEU A 481 -11.14 18.81 -15.37
N THR A 482 -11.65 18.86 -14.15
CA THR A 482 -13.03 19.31 -13.86
C THR A 482 -13.14 20.03 -12.51
N ASN A 483 -14.16 20.88 -12.38
CA ASN A 483 -14.54 21.51 -11.11
C ASN A 483 -15.20 20.52 -10.12
N GLU A 484 -15.63 19.36 -10.57
CA GLU A 484 -16.20 18.32 -9.71
C GLU A 484 -15.14 17.52 -8.95
N ALA A 485 -13.86 17.65 -9.35
CA ALA A 485 -12.75 17.00 -8.68
C ALA A 485 -12.16 17.89 -7.59
N VAL A 486 -11.85 17.27 -6.46
CA VAL A 486 -11.21 17.92 -5.30
C VAL A 486 -9.86 17.30 -5.00
N MET A 487 -8.87 18.16 -4.79
CA MET A 487 -7.55 17.83 -4.28
C MET A 487 -7.59 17.88 -2.76
N ILE A 488 -7.13 16.83 -2.12
CA ILE A 488 -7.10 16.67 -0.66
C ILE A 488 -5.64 16.44 -0.27
N ALA A 489 -5.03 17.36 0.48
CA ALA A 489 -3.64 17.27 0.87
C ALA A 489 -3.47 16.53 2.21
N VAL A 490 -2.37 15.87 2.43
CA VAL A 490 -1.21 15.61 1.58
C VAL A 490 -1.00 14.08 1.43
N GLU A 491 -0.57 13.63 0.27
CA GLU A 491 -0.11 12.24 0.03
C GLU A 491 1.41 12.24 0.02
N THR A 492 2.04 11.72 1.08
CA THR A 492 3.49 11.70 1.24
C THR A 492 4.06 10.29 1.40
N ARG A 493 3.20 9.32 1.71
CA ARG A 493 3.63 7.97 2.14
C ARG A 493 3.51 6.93 1.02
N THR A 494 3.97 7.30 -0.16
CA THR A 494 3.95 6.42 -1.34
C THR A 494 4.96 5.30 -1.28
N SER A 495 6.08 5.52 -0.59
CA SER A 495 7.13 4.52 -0.33
C SER A 495 8.00 4.94 0.85
N SER A 496 8.93 4.06 1.25
CA SER A 496 9.88 4.39 2.31
C SER A 496 10.80 5.55 1.92
N PRO A 497 10.97 6.56 2.79
CA PRO A 497 11.95 7.64 2.58
C PRO A 497 13.39 7.24 2.92
N VAL A 498 13.57 6.04 3.47
CA VAL A 498 14.85 5.48 3.90
C VAL A 498 14.98 4.05 3.39
N ARG A 499 16.18 3.64 3.04
CA ARG A 499 16.53 2.24 2.79
C ARG A 499 17.41 1.74 3.92
N ILE A 500 17.03 0.59 4.50
CA ILE A 500 17.89 -0.17 5.41
C ILE A 500 18.70 -1.11 4.54
N VAL A 501 20.00 -0.83 4.39
CA VAL A 501 20.84 -1.57 3.43
C VAL A 501 21.00 -3.02 3.81
N ARG A 502 20.96 -3.91 2.83
CA ARG A 502 21.15 -5.35 3.03
C ARG A 502 21.89 -5.97 1.86
N ASP A 503 22.57 -7.03 2.10
CA ASP A 503 23.20 -7.85 1.05
C ASP A 503 22.10 -8.48 0.17
N LYS A 504 22.35 -8.54 -1.14
CA LYS A 504 21.37 -8.99 -2.14
C LYS A 504 21.11 -10.51 -2.11
N ASP A 505 22.09 -11.28 -1.65
CA ASP A 505 22.07 -12.75 -1.67
C ASP A 505 21.65 -13.30 -0.30
N THR A 506 22.29 -12.83 0.79
CA THR A 506 22.00 -13.27 2.15
C THR A 506 20.81 -12.54 2.80
N LEU A 507 20.40 -11.41 2.24
CA LEU A 507 19.38 -10.49 2.76
C LEU A 507 19.64 -9.98 4.19
N GLN A 508 20.82 -10.25 4.73
CA GLN A 508 21.25 -9.67 6.00
C GLN A 508 21.69 -8.22 5.81
N HIS A 509 21.56 -7.43 6.87
CA HIS A 509 22.15 -6.11 6.91
C HIS A 509 23.69 -6.18 6.66
N LEU A 510 24.25 -5.22 5.93
CA LEU A 510 25.65 -5.29 5.48
C LEU A 510 26.67 -5.39 6.62
N THR A 511 26.40 -4.79 7.76
CA THR A 511 27.33 -4.71 8.91
C THR A 511 26.79 -5.33 10.20
N VAL A 512 25.52 -5.78 10.20
CA VAL A 512 24.89 -6.36 11.39
C VAL A 512 24.35 -7.75 11.05
N GLU A 513 25.10 -8.76 11.49
CA GLU A 513 24.76 -10.17 11.32
C GLU A 513 23.50 -10.54 12.08
N GLY A 514 22.60 -11.35 11.48
CA GLY A 514 21.34 -11.77 12.10
C GLY A 514 20.23 -10.74 12.04
N LEU A 515 20.45 -9.58 11.39
CA LEU A 515 19.42 -8.59 11.08
C LEU A 515 19.00 -8.70 9.62
N PHE A 516 17.70 -8.95 9.37
CA PHE A 516 17.12 -9.11 8.04
C PHE A 516 16.10 -7.99 7.75
N PRO A 517 16.53 -6.86 7.15
CA PRO A 517 15.63 -5.80 6.75
C PRO A 517 14.62 -6.30 5.72
N CYS A 518 13.33 -6.11 5.97
CA CYS A 518 12.27 -6.74 5.20
C CYS A 518 11.20 -5.75 4.73
N GLY A 519 10.74 -5.95 3.52
CA GLY A 519 9.54 -5.36 2.98
C GLY A 519 9.64 -3.89 2.62
N GLU A 520 8.51 -3.20 2.73
CA GLU A 520 8.37 -1.81 2.31
C GLU A 520 9.14 -0.84 3.22
N GLY A 521 9.15 -1.10 4.53
CA GLY A 521 9.90 -0.29 5.48
C GLY A 521 11.41 -0.34 5.27
N ALA A 522 11.94 -1.45 4.83
CA ALA A 522 13.35 -1.58 4.47
C ALA A 522 13.69 -1.01 3.08
N GLY A 523 12.68 -0.60 2.28
CA GLY A 523 12.85 0.00 0.97
C GLY A 523 12.95 -1.01 -0.19
N TYR A 524 12.48 -2.24 0.00
CA TYR A 524 12.61 -3.33 -1.01
C TYR A 524 11.27 -3.81 -1.58
N ALA A 525 10.15 -3.30 -1.09
CA ALA A 525 8.82 -3.59 -1.59
C ALA A 525 8.00 -2.31 -1.77
N GLY A 526 6.87 -2.39 -2.45
CA GLY A 526 5.98 -1.25 -2.71
C GLY A 526 4.51 -1.67 -2.77
N GLY A 527 4.09 -2.66 -1.99
CA GLY A 527 2.71 -3.13 -1.90
C GLY A 527 2.59 -4.50 -1.25
N ILE A 528 1.36 -4.95 -1.04
CA ILE A 528 1.03 -6.16 -0.27
C ILE A 528 1.77 -7.39 -0.79
N VAL A 529 1.63 -7.70 -2.09
CA VAL A 529 2.23 -8.91 -2.67
C VAL A 529 3.75 -8.85 -2.66
N SER A 530 4.34 -7.72 -3.05
CA SER A 530 5.81 -7.59 -3.06
C SER A 530 6.40 -7.62 -1.65
N ALA A 531 5.69 -7.10 -0.65
CA ALA A 531 6.08 -7.21 0.76
C ALA A 531 5.98 -8.66 1.25
N GLY A 532 4.91 -9.38 0.88
CA GLY A 532 4.75 -10.80 1.19
C GLY A 532 5.85 -11.67 0.60
N ILE A 533 6.18 -11.45 -0.67
CA ILE A 533 7.30 -12.14 -1.35
C ILE A 533 8.62 -11.86 -0.62
N ASP A 534 8.86 -10.60 -0.25
CA ASP A 534 10.11 -10.24 0.44
C ASP A 534 10.16 -10.84 1.86
N GLY A 535 9.01 -10.96 2.53
CA GLY A 535 8.87 -11.67 3.81
C GLY A 535 9.24 -13.14 3.71
N GLU A 536 8.72 -13.86 2.70
CA GLU A 536 9.08 -15.25 2.45
C GLU A 536 10.59 -15.41 2.18
N ARG A 537 11.17 -14.53 1.36
CA ARG A 537 12.61 -14.54 1.07
C ARG A 537 13.47 -14.29 2.32
N CYS A 538 13.07 -13.35 3.18
CA CYS A 538 13.76 -13.12 4.44
C CYS A 538 13.69 -14.34 5.37
N ALA A 539 12.54 -15.03 5.42
CA ALA A 539 12.40 -16.25 6.18
C ALA A 539 13.31 -17.38 5.67
N GLU A 540 13.41 -17.56 4.34
CA GLU A 540 14.34 -18.49 3.72
C GLU A 540 15.81 -18.14 4.03
N ALA A 541 16.15 -16.85 3.99
CA ALA A 541 17.48 -16.37 4.33
C ALA A 541 17.85 -16.63 5.80
N VAL A 542 16.89 -16.42 6.73
CA VAL A 542 17.08 -16.76 8.15
C VAL A 542 17.25 -18.24 8.35
N ALA A 543 16.46 -19.08 7.67
CA ALA A 543 16.60 -20.53 7.76
C ALA A 543 17.99 -21.00 7.28
N HIS A 544 18.49 -20.41 6.19
CA HIS A 544 19.84 -20.66 5.74
C HIS A 544 20.90 -20.23 6.77
N TYR A 545 20.76 -19.03 7.33
CA TYR A 545 21.63 -18.48 8.36
C TYR A 545 21.72 -19.35 9.62
N LEU A 546 20.59 -19.95 10.07
CA LEU A 546 20.54 -20.80 11.26
C LEU A 546 21.13 -22.22 11.02
N ASN A 547 21.24 -22.65 9.78
CA ASN A 547 21.78 -23.97 9.42
C ASN A 547 23.29 -23.95 9.17
N HIS A 548 23.90 -22.79 9.18
CA HIS A 548 25.35 -22.56 8.96
C HIS A 548 25.98 -21.79 10.12
#